data_0d6ab08d8347e289381d74ef94ca7f71
#
_entry.id   0d6ab08d8347e289381d74ef94ca7f71
#
_cell.length_a   1.000
_cell.length_b   1.000
_cell.length_c   1.000
_cell.angle_alpha   90.00
_cell.angle_beta   90.00
_cell.angle_gamma   90.00
#
_symmetry.space_group_name_H-M   'P 1'
#
loop_
_entity.id
_entity.type
_entity.pdbx_description
1 polymer ?
#
loop_
_entity_poly.entity_id
_entity_poly.type
_entity_poly.pdbx_seq_one_letter_code
_entity_poly.pdbx_strand_id
1 'polypeptide(L)'
;MELPIYYCKTWFRMKKFAIEPMDESLAHSRHLSGESYTALIGSDSAPSCFVEFSIDKGMVGVGFLDKKCREYLTYQFQVTDSDNLFLTMATHREFEGDGDEVIGGESYIFNEEGGLVIRREKFNPHEVEEARSSFEPSRNYEKLPKFGCYSNLTKADR
;
A
#
# COMPACT_ATOMS: atom_id res chain seq x y z
N MET A 1 -16.32 14.56 3.49
CA MET A 1 -15.60 14.83 4.75
C MET A 1 -14.23 14.18 4.68
N GLU A 2 -13.18 14.94 4.88
CA GLU A 2 -11.83 14.41 4.87
C GLU A 2 -11.50 13.74 6.19
N LEU A 3 -10.81 12.60 6.12
CA LEU A 3 -10.33 11.92 7.30
C LEU A 3 -9.05 12.59 7.81
N PRO A 4 -8.83 12.62 9.13
CA PRO A 4 -7.56 13.13 9.66
C PRO A 4 -6.39 12.26 9.22
N ILE A 5 -5.21 12.86 9.12
CA ILE A 5 -4.00 12.18 8.73
C ILE A 5 -2.97 12.35 9.84
N TYR A 6 -2.36 11.25 10.22
CA TYR A 6 -1.28 11.21 11.21
C TYR A 6 -0.03 10.67 10.54
N TYR A 7 1.13 10.97 11.11
CA TYR A 7 2.40 10.62 10.49
C TYR A 7 3.30 9.86 11.44
N CYS A 8 4.09 8.94 10.89
CA CYS A 8 5.08 8.18 11.65
C CYS A 8 6.19 7.74 10.70
N LYS A 9 7.22 7.10 11.25
CA LYS A 9 8.28 6.52 10.45
C LYS A 9 7.76 5.32 9.66
N THR A 10 7.09 4.39 10.34
CA THR A 10 6.49 3.21 9.72
C THR A 10 5.37 2.65 10.60
N TRP A 11 4.46 1.92 9.98
CA TRP A 11 3.42 1.17 10.69
C TRP A 11 3.95 -0.24 10.97
N PHE A 12 4.01 -0.61 12.25
CA PHE A 12 4.49 -1.94 12.65
C PHE A 12 3.35 -2.95 12.54
N ARG A 13 3.33 -3.69 11.45
CA ARG A 13 2.23 -4.58 11.08
C ARG A 13 1.95 -5.69 12.08
N MET A 14 2.99 -6.25 12.68
CA MET A 14 2.83 -7.38 13.60
C MET A 14 2.12 -6.99 14.88
N LYS A 15 2.48 -5.85 15.48
CA LYS A 15 1.90 -5.39 16.74
C LYS A 15 0.93 -4.22 16.56
N LYS A 16 0.75 -3.76 15.34
CA LYS A 16 -0.30 -2.82 14.95
C LYS A 16 -0.20 -1.48 15.69
N PHE A 17 0.97 -0.85 15.60
CA PHE A 17 1.18 0.49 16.15
C PHE A 17 2.16 1.29 15.30
N ALA A 18 2.10 2.61 15.44
CA ALA A 18 2.99 3.54 14.74
C ALA A 18 4.36 3.57 15.41
N ILE A 19 5.41 3.34 14.62
CA ILE A 19 6.81 3.47 15.10
C ILE A 19 7.25 4.89 14.83
N GLU A 20 7.81 5.54 15.84
CA GLU A 20 8.32 6.91 15.80
C GLU A 20 7.31 7.87 15.18
N PRO A 21 6.21 8.15 15.90
CA PRO A 21 5.25 9.16 15.45
C PRO A 21 5.94 10.50 15.25
N MET A 22 5.50 11.24 14.26
CA MET A 22 6.04 12.57 13.97
C MET A 22 4.92 13.55 13.68
N ASP A 23 5.21 14.84 13.85
CA ASP A 23 4.25 15.87 13.53
C ASP A 23 4.21 16.15 12.02
N GLU A 24 3.21 16.92 11.63
CA GLU A 24 3.01 17.26 10.21
C GLU A 24 4.21 18.02 9.64
N SER A 25 4.81 18.90 10.42
CA SER A 25 5.95 19.69 9.97
C SER A 25 7.16 18.83 9.62
N LEU A 26 7.48 17.85 10.46
CA LEU A 26 8.59 16.93 10.18
C LEU A 26 8.28 16.03 8.98
N ALA A 27 7.06 15.51 8.90
CA ALA A 27 6.65 14.69 7.77
C ALA A 27 6.71 15.46 6.46
N HIS A 28 6.28 16.72 6.46
CA HIS A 28 6.34 17.59 5.30
C HIS A 28 7.79 17.83 4.85
N SER A 29 8.68 18.07 5.81
CA SER A 29 10.10 18.25 5.53
C SER A 29 10.70 16.99 4.87
N ARG A 30 10.35 15.81 5.38
CA ARG A 30 10.77 14.54 4.81
C ARG A 30 10.24 14.33 3.39
N HIS A 31 8.99 14.68 3.17
CA HIS A 31 8.38 14.60 1.84
C HIS A 31 9.18 15.45 0.83
N LEU A 32 9.49 16.67 1.19
CA LEU A 32 10.22 17.59 0.32
C LEU A 32 11.66 17.14 0.04
N SER A 33 12.30 16.48 0.99
CA SER A 33 13.68 15.98 0.86
C SER A 33 13.78 14.58 0.28
N GLY A 34 12.65 13.90 0.04
CA GLY A 34 12.63 12.53 -0.45
C GLY A 34 12.94 11.47 0.61
N GLU A 35 12.96 11.85 1.88
CA GLU A 35 13.16 10.91 2.99
C GLU A 35 11.87 10.13 3.27
N SER A 36 12.04 8.90 3.75
CA SER A 36 10.89 8.01 4.01
C SER A 36 10.04 8.50 5.17
N TYR A 37 8.73 8.31 5.04
CA TYR A 37 7.76 8.52 6.11
C TYR A 37 6.47 7.75 5.76
N THR A 38 5.56 7.64 6.74
CA THR A 38 4.29 6.96 6.56
C THR A 38 3.15 7.87 6.99
N ALA A 39 2.10 7.93 6.17
CA ALA A 39 0.86 8.63 6.49
C ALA A 39 -0.18 7.61 6.94
N LEU A 40 -0.81 7.84 8.10
CA LEU A 40 -1.87 7.00 8.66
C LEU A 40 -3.19 7.72 8.45
N ILE A 41 -4.12 7.08 7.77
CA ILE A 41 -5.38 7.70 7.37
C ILE A 41 -6.48 7.34 8.36
N GLY A 42 -7.09 8.35 8.95
CA GLY A 42 -8.26 8.22 9.81
C GLY A 42 -7.96 8.13 11.30
N SER A 43 -6.87 7.50 11.69
CA SER A 43 -6.52 7.30 13.09
C SER A 43 -5.03 7.01 13.20
N ASP A 44 -4.44 7.35 14.34
CA ASP A 44 -3.04 7.00 14.64
C ASP A 44 -2.88 5.64 15.31
N SER A 45 -3.98 5.06 15.79
CA SER A 45 -3.96 3.76 16.47
C SER A 45 -4.69 2.67 15.70
N ALA A 46 -5.69 3.03 14.89
CA ALA A 46 -6.46 2.09 14.07
C ALA A 46 -6.79 2.72 12.72
N PRO A 47 -5.78 3.02 11.90
CA PRO A 47 -6.03 3.65 10.60
C PRO A 47 -6.77 2.71 9.66
N SER A 48 -7.55 3.27 8.76
CA SER A 48 -8.23 2.49 7.70
C SER A 48 -7.26 2.10 6.60
N CYS A 49 -6.22 2.91 6.38
CA CYS A 49 -5.13 2.58 5.49
C CYS A 49 -3.91 3.42 5.85
N PHE A 50 -2.75 3.00 5.33
CA PHE A 50 -1.53 3.78 5.46
C PHE A 50 -0.83 3.88 4.11
N VAL A 51 -0.07 4.95 3.93
CA VAL A 51 0.73 5.18 2.72
C VAL A 51 2.18 5.32 3.15
N GLU A 52 3.03 4.41 2.68
CA GLU A 52 4.45 4.40 2.98
C GLU A 52 5.22 5.01 1.81
N PHE A 53 5.88 6.13 2.07
CA PHE A 53 6.71 6.80 1.07
C PHE A 53 8.17 6.42 1.27
N SER A 54 8.77 5.84 0.22
CA SER A 54 10.19 5.54 0.15
C SER A 54 10.70 6.06 -1.18
N ILE A 55 10.59 7.38 -1.37
CA ILE A 55 10.88 8.04 -2.66
C ILE A 55 12.34 7.84 -3.07
N ASP A 56 13.26 7.85 -2.10
CA ASP A 56 14.67 7.58 -2.34
C ASP A 56 14.93 6.18 -2.91
N LYS A 57 14.02 5.24 -2.65
CA LYS A 57 14.07 3.88 -3.21
C LYS A 57 13.13 3.70 -4.40
N GLY A 58 12.46 4.78 -4.82
CA GLY A 58 11.53 4.75 -5.94
C GLY A 58 10.24 4.01 -5.70
N MET A 59 9.78 3.94 -4.44
CA MET A 59 8.61 3.13 -4.07
C MET A 59 7.61 3.90 -3.22
N VAL A 60 6.32 3.60 -3.43
CA VAL A 60 5.23 4.03 -2.56
C VAL A 60 4.33 2.82 -2.34
N GLY A 61 4.11 2.46 -1.07
CA GLY A 61 3.25 1.34 -0.70
C GLY A 61 1.98 1.84 -0.02
N VAL A 62 0.85 1.17 -0.29
CA VAL A 62 -0.42 1.48 0.36
C VAL A 62 -0.96 0.19 0.97
N GLY A 63 -1.24 0.22 2.27
CA GLY A 63 -1.85 -0.91 2.95
C GLY A 63 -3.23 -0.55 3.47
N PHE A 64 -4.22 -1.39 3.17
CA PHE A 64 -5.59 -1.21 3.64
C PHE A 64 -5.84 -2.16 4.81
N LEU A 65 -6.37 -1.63 5.88
CA LEU A 65 -6.58 -2.36 7.13
C LEU A 65 -8.06 -2.54 7.42
N ASP A 66 -8.43 -3.71 7.89
CA ASP A 66 -9.80 -3.98 8.33
C ASP A 66 -10.01 -3.50 9.78
N LYS A 67 -11.17 -3.77 10.35
CA LYS A 67 -11.51 -3.34 11.71
C LYS A 67 -10.61 -3.92 12.79
N LYS A 68 -9.88 -4.99 12.47
CA LYS A 68 -8.92 -5.64 13.38
C LYS A 68 -7.49 -5.25 13.06
N CYS A 69 -7.31 -4.23 12.22
CA CYS A 69 -6.00 -3.76 11.74
C CYS A 69 -5.20 -4.86 11.03
N ARG A 70 -5.89 -5.74 10.31
CA ARG A 70 -5.24 -6.72 9.46
C ARG A 70 -5.13 -6.16 8.05
N GLU A 71 -3.97 -6.28 7.45
CA GLU A 71 -3.71 -5.75 6.11
C GLU A 71 -4.28 -6.72 5.06
N TYR A 72 -5.49 -6.45 4.59
CA TYR A 72 -6.16 -7.32 3.63
C TYR A 72 -5.87 -6.98 2.17
N LEU A 73 -5.38 -5.78 1.90
CA LEU A 73 -5.07 -5.32 0.55
C LEU A 73 -3.85 -4.44 0.59
N THR A 74 -2.92 -4.69 -0.34
CA THR A 74 -1.70 -3.90 -0.48
C THR A 74 -1.54 -3.49 -1.93
N TYR A 75 -1.26 -2.22 -2.19
CA TYR A 75 -0.81 -1.75 -3.48
C TYR A 75 0.64 -1.32 -3.39
N GLN A 76 1.43 -1.70 -4.38
CA GLN A 76 2.81 -1.27 -4.48
C GLN A 76 3.01 -0.51 -5.78
N PHE A 77 3.44 0.73 -5.65
CA PHE A 77 3.72 1.62 -6.77
C PHE A 77 5.21 1.82 -6.91
N GLN A 78 5.66 1.94 -8.14
CA GLN A 78 7.02 2.32 -8.45
C GLN A 78 7.02 3.72 -9.04
N VAL A 79 7.97 4.55 -8.62
CA VAL A 79 8.16 5.88 -9.18
C VAL A 79 8.76 5.70 -10.58
N THR A 80 8.08 6.18 -11.61
CA THR A 80 8.55 6.05 -13.00
C THR A 80 9.32 7.26 -13.49
N ASP A 81 8.93 8.44 -13.00
CA ASP A 81 9.64 9.70 -13.21
C ASP A 81 9.33 10.64 -12.06
N SER A 82 9.71 11.90 -12.13
CA SER A 82 9.58 12.83 -11.01
C SER A 82 8.15 13.04 -10.51
N ASP A 83 7.14 12.76 -11.34
CA ASP A 83 5.74 13.09 -11.04
C ASP A 83 4.79 11.92 -11.13
N ASN A 84 5.24 10.74 -11.56
CA ASN A 84 4.35 9.63 -11.87
C ASN A 84 4.73 8.35 -11.13
N LEU A 85 3.68 7.57 -10.83
CA LEU A 85 3.76 6.24 -10.22
C LEU A 85 3.13 5.23 -11.16
N PHE A 86 3.61 3.99 -11.10
CA PHE A 86 3.00 2.87 -11.79
C PHE A 86 2.70 1.77 -10.78
N LEU A 87 1.47 1.28 -10.76
CA LEU A 87 1.08 0.16 -9.90
C LEU A 87 1.72 -1.12 -10.41
N THR A 88 2.67 -1.67 -9.67
CA THR A 88 3.41 -2.88 -10.06
C THR A 88 2.84 -4.14 -9.43
N MET A 89 2.18 -4.03 -8.27
CA MET A 89 1.63 -5.20 -7.60
C MET A 89 0.43 -4.82 -6.74
N ALA A 90 -0.60 -5.66 -6.79
CA ALA A 90 -1.73 -5.60 -5.88
C ALA A 90 -1.87 -6.96 -5.21
N THR A 91 -1.89 -7.01 -3.89
CA THR A 91 -1.98 -8.25 -3.13
C THR A 91 -3.20 -8.22 -2.23
N HIS A 92 -4.05 -9.22 -2.38
CA HIS A 92 -5.24 -9.40 -1.56
C HIS A 92 -5.02 -10.60 -0.64
N ARG A 93 -5.27 -10.44 0.67
CA ARG A 93 -5.07 -11.51 1.67
C ARG A 93 -6.38 -11.87 2.32
N GLU A 94 -6.54 -13.15 2.60
CA GLU A 94 -7.70 -13.70 3.30
C GLU A 94 -7.28 -14.19 4.68
N PHE A 95 -8.12 -13.92 5.67
CA PHE A 95 -7.92 -14.33 7.06
C PHE A 95 -9.10 -15.19 7.49
N GLU A 96 -8.85 -16.15 8.37
CA GLU A 96 -9.91 -16.95 8.95
C GLU A 96 -10.23 -16.47 10.36
N GLY A 97 -11.53 -16.22 10.62
CA GLY A 97 -11.97 -15.78 11.95
C GLY A 97 -11.35 -14.45 12.34
N ASP A 98 -10.93 -14.34 13.60
CA ASP A 98 -10.42 -13.11 14.18
C ASP A 98 -8.90 -13.05 14.27
N GLY A 99 -8.21 -14.08 13.82
CA GLY A 99 -6.77 -14.18 13.92
C GLY A 99 -6.03 -13.45 12.81
N ASP A 100 -4.74 -13.32 12.96
CA ASP A 100 -3.86 -12.62 12.01
C ASP A 100 -3.23 -13.57 10.98
N GLU A 101 -3.55 -14.86 11.05
CA GLU A 101 -3.01 -15.85 10.13
C GLU A 101 -3.62 -15.71 8.74
N VAL A 102 -2.78 -15.56 7.74
CA VAL A 102 -3.20 -15.51 6.34
C VAL A 102 -3.47 -16.93 5.86
N ILE A 103 -4.69 -17.22 5.41
CA ILE A 103 -5.05 -18.54 4.89
C ILE A 103 -4.93 -18.64 3.38
N GLY A 104 -4.85 -17.52 2.69
CA GLY A 104 -4.70 -17.49 1.24
C GLY A 104 -4.73 -16.08 0.70
N GLY A 105 -4.58 -15.95 -0.60
CA GLY A 105 -4.66 -14.65 -1.24
C GLY A 105 -4.33 -14.70 -2.71
N GLU A 106 -4.40 -13.53 -3.33
CA GLU A 106 -4.09 -13.34 -4.74
C GLU A 106 -3.16 -12.15 -4.89
N SER A 107 -2.18 -12.30 -5.79
CA SER A 107 -1.30 -11.19 -6.17
C SER A 107 -1.42 -10.96 -7.67
N TYR A 108 -1.54 -9.71 -8.06
CA TYR A 108 -1.56 -9.26 -9.44
C TYR A 108 -0.27 -8.50 -9.67
N ILE A 109 0.56 -8.98 -10.58
CA ILE A 109 1.87 -8.41 -10.87
C ILE A 109 1.84 -7.84 -12.27
N PHE A 110 2.08 -6.54 -12.39
CA PHE A 110 1.92 -5.76 -13.62
C PHE A 110 3.26 -5.25 -14.13
N ASN A 111 3.42 -5.21 -15.46
CA ASN A 111 4.53 -4.46 -16.06
C ASN A 111 4.00 -3.39 -17.02
N GLU A 112 4.85 -2.45 -17.36
CA GLU A 112 4.46 -1.31 -18.19
C GLU A 112 4.15 -1.69 -19.64
N GLU A 113 4.57 -2.87 -20.08
CA GLU A 113 4.31 -3.36 -21.42
C GLU A 113 2.96 -4.07 -21.56
N GLY A 114 2.19 -4.15 -20.47
CA GLY A 114 0.87 -4.75 -20.47
C GLY A 114 0.83 -6.22 -20.06
N GLY A 115 1.94 -6.76 -19.55
CA GLY A 115 1.98 -8.11 -19.02
C GLY A 115 1.39 -8.17 -17.61
N LEU A 116 0.63 -9.23 -17.35
CA LEU A 116 0.01 -9.47 -16.06
C LEU A 116 0.27 -10.90 -15.63
N VAL A 117 0.75 -11.08 -14.40
CA VAL A 117 0.84 -12.39 -13.76
C VAL A 117 -0.13 -12.40 -12.60
N ILE A 118 -1.00 -13.38 -12.54
CA ILE A 118 -1.95 -13.58 -11.44
C ILE A 118 -1.47 -14.79 -10.67
N ARG A 119 -1.20 -14.61 -9.38
CA ARG A 119 -0.75 -15.67 -8.50
C ARG A 119 -1.77 -15.86 -7.39
N ARG A 120 -2.30 -17.07 -7.26
CA ARG A 120 -3.19 -17.46 -6.16
C ARG A 120 -2.46 -18.40 -5.24
N GLU A 121 -2.57 -18.15 -3.97
CA GLU A 121 -1.86 -18.91 -2.96
C GLU A 121 -2.81 -19.31 -1.83
N LYS A 122 -2.71 -20.56 -1.40
CA LYS A 122 -3.42 -21.09 -0.23
C LYS A 122 -2.42 -21.73 0.70
N PHE A 123 -2.70 -21.69 1.99
CA PHE A 123 -1.85 -22.30 3.00
C PHE A 123 -2.61 -23.44 3.72
N ASN A 124 -1.88 -24.45 4.19
CA ASN A 124 -2.36 -25.61 4.93
C ASN A 124 -3.37 -26.50 4.17
N PRO A 125 -2.94 -27.20 3.09
CA PRO A 125 -1.59 -27.29 2.56
C PRO A 125 -1.23 -26.12 1.67
N HIS A 126 0.06 -25.89 1.46
CA HIS A 126 0.53 -24.82 0.60
C HIS A 126 0.34 -25.19 -0.88
N GLU A 127 -0.47 -24.41 -1.56
CA GLU A 127 -0.75 -24.57 -2.98
C GLU A 127 -0.59 -23.21 -3.67
N VAL A 128 0.02 -23.21 -4.85
CA VAL A 128 0.21 -22.00 -5.65
C VAL A 128 -0.24 -22.27 -7.08
N GLU A 129 -1.04 -21.37 -7.61
CA GLU A 129 -1.44 -21.37 -9.02
C GLU A 129 -1.00 -20.05 -9.65
N GLU A 130 -0.49 -20.10 -10.86
CA GLU A 130 -0.13 -18.91 -11.61
C GLU A 130 -0.81 -18.93 -12.98
N ALA A 131 -1.26 -17.75 -13.40
CA ALA A 131 -1.79 -17.53 -14.74
C ALA A 131 -1.17 -16.26 -15.32
N ARG A 132 -1.04 -16.21 -16.62
CA ARG A 132 -0.53 -15.05 -17.33
C ARG A 132 -1.63 -14.47 -18.19
N SER A 133 -1.67 -13.14 -18.26
CA SER A 133 -2.67 -12.41 -19.01
C SER A 133 -2.10 -11.09 -19.49
N SER A 134 -2.94 -10.24 -20.01
CA SER A 134 -2.59 -8.89 -20.41
C SER A 134 -3.57 -7.90 -19.83
N PHE A 135 -3.18 -6.64 -19.76
CA PHE A 135 -4.02 -5.57 -19.27
C PHE A 135 -3.65 -4.27 -19.96
N GLU A 136 -4.47 -3.25 -19.80
CA GLU A 136 -4.20 -1.91 -20.35
C GLU A 136 -3.33 -1.13 -19.37
N PRO A 137 -2.02 -0.91 -19.69
CA PRO A 137 -1.11 -0.29 -18.73
C PRO A 137 -1.50 1.11 -18.30
N SER A 138 -2.22 1.86 -19.14
CA SER A 138 -2.62 3.24 -18.81
C SER A 138 -3.46 3.35 -17.55
N ARG A 139 -4.12 2.26 -17.15
CA ARG A 139 -4.95 2.23 -15.93
C ARG A 139 -4.14 2.18 -14.64
N ASN A 140 -2.87 1.82 -14.73
CA ASN A 140 -2.02 1.63 -13.56
C ASN A 140 -1.17 2.86 -13.21
N TYR A 141 -1.25 3.92 -14.02
CA TYR A 141 -0.50 5.14 -13.72
C TYR A 141 -1.28 6.04 -12.77
N GLU A 142 -0.54 6.63 -11.83
CA GLU A 142 -1.07 7.62 -10.90
C GLU A 142 -0.06 8.75 -10.78
N LYS A 143 -0.52 9.91 -10.34
CA LYS A 143 0.36 11.01 -10.01
C LYS A 143 0.99 10.79 -8.63
N LEU A 144 2.27 11.13 -8.51
CA LEU A 144 2.89 11.19 -7.20
C LEU A 144 2.18 12.29 -6.40
N PRO A 145 1.57 11.96 -5.25
CA PRO A 145 0.73 12.93 -4.55
C PRO A 145 1.55 14.03 -3.91
N LYS A 146 0.95 15.19 -3.80
CA LYS A 146 1.48 16.28 -2.99
C LYS A 146 1.27 15.93 -1.52
N PHE A 147 2.10 16.50 -0.66
CA PHE A 147 2.00 16.25 0.77
C PHE A 147 0.59 16.53 1.28
N GLY A 148 0.03 15.57 2.01
CA GLY A 148 -1.31 15.68 2.58
C GLY A 148 -2.46 15.34 1.64
N CYS A 149 -2.20 15.06 0.36
CA CYS A 149 -3.24 14.83 -0.66
C CYS A 149 -3.12 13.42 -1.21
N TYR A 150 -3.54 12.42 -0.43
CA TYR A 150 -3.29 11.01 -0.76
C TYR A 150 -4.51 10.28 -1.34
N SER A 151 -5.61 10.98 -1.62
CA SER A 151 -6.86 10.34 -2.03
C SER A 151 -6.76 9.50 -3.32
N ASN A 152 -5.86 9.86 -4.22
CA ASN A 152 -5.66 9.10 -5.46
C ASN A 152 -5.02 7.73 -5.21
N LEU A 153 -4.34 7.54 -4.06
CA LEU A 153 -3.70 6.28 -3.71
C LEU A 153 -4.54 5.44 -2.74
N THR A 154 -5.43 6.07 -1.99
CA THR A 154 -6.18 5.41 -0.91
C THR A 154 -7.55 4.89 -1.36
N LYS A 155 -7.63 4.43 -2.60
CA LYS A 155 -8.84 3.82 -3.17
C LYS A 155 -8.67 2.31 -3.21
N ALA A 156 -9.55 1.60 -2.52
CA ALA A 156 -9.49 0.13 -2.46
C ALA A 156 -10.05 -0.55 -3.71
N ASP A 157 -10.65 0.19 -4.60
CA ASP A 157 -11.44 -0.32 -5.74
C ASP A 157 -10.80 -0.09 -7.10
N ARG A 158 -9.51 -0.09 -7.18
CA ARG A 158 -8.84 0.09 -8.48
C ARG A 158 -8.60 -1.20 -9.25
#